data_c74e8f0923927c101b3e5bfbf8252cba
#
_entry.id   c74e8f0923927c101b3e5bfbf8252cba
#
_cell.length_a   1.000
_cell.length_b   1.000
_cell.length_c   1.000
_cell.angle_alpha   90.00
_cell.angle_beta   90.00
_cell.angle_gamma   90.00
#
_symmetry.space_group_name_H-M   'P 1'
#
loop_
_entity.id
_entity.type
_entity.pdbx_description
1 polymer ?
#
loop_
_entity_poly.entity_id
_entity_poly.type
_entity_poly.pdbx_seq_one_letter_code
_entity_poly.pdbx_strand_id
1 'polypeptide(L)'
;MKQFSEPGSVPFLEFGGEGESLFFAHANGYPPGSYDVLLQKLAAKLNVEGVEHRPLWSESRAPTFMPWQVYARDLLDRIEESGADSVWLVGHSMGAASAILAASEQPSRFKGIVALDPVLISNKAWFWSRLFARLKPDAMPIVKRALARPHEFANHRAAFEFYRGKRVFQRVSDSVLMDYVMAAHVARGGEQVHLRYSGEWEACVYRSVPRMSGALKRLKCPMLIVAGDRSDVLSAKTLNWASGLNSKIQVTTLSGGHLLPLEAPQACAEVALDFIQSNK
;
A
#
# COMPACT_ATOMS: atom_id res chain seq x y z
N MET A 1 9.99 15.92 -4.20
CA MET A 1 9.21 14.83 -4.82
C MET A 1 8.89 15.21 -6.26
N LYS A 2 9.21 14.36 -7.22
CA LYS A 2 8.89 14.53 -8.65
C LYS A 2 8.08 13.33 -9.12
N GLN A 3 7.04 13.58 -9.92
CA GLN A 3 6.24 12.52 -10.55
C GLN A 3 6.78 12.25 -11.95
N PHE A 4 6.93 10.96 -12.28
CA PHE A 4 7.34 10.47 -13.60
C PHE A 4 6.22 9.61 -14.18
N SER A 5 5.85 9.89 -15.42
CA SER A 5 4.82 9.15 -16.16
C SER A 5 5.12 9.29 -17.65
N GLU A 6 5.82 8.30 -18.19
CA GLU A 6 6.06 8.20 -19.63
C GLU A 6 5.08 7.19 -20.26
N PRO A 7 4.67 7.38 -21.51
CA PRO A 7 3.82 6.41 -22.19
C PRO A 7 4.48 5.02 -22.20
N GLY A 8 3.79 4.03 -21.63
CA GLY A 8 4.25 2.64 -21.60
C GLY A 8 5.14 2.26 -20.42
N SER A 9 5.51 3.20 -19.54
CA SER A 9 6.22 2.93 -18.29
C SER A 9 5.29 2.92 -17.07
N VAL A 10 5.76 2.31 -15.97
CA VAL A 10 5.04 2.33 -14.69
C VAL A 10 5.25 3.69 -14.00
N PRO A 11 4.19 4.48 -13.76
CA PRO A 11 4.32 5.76 -13.10
C PRO A 11 4.81 5.63 -11.66
N PHE A 12 5.61 6.59 -11.20
CA PHE A 12 6.14 6.63 -9.85
C PHE A 12 6.42 8.05 -9.37
N LEU A 13 6.55 8.21 -8.06
CA LEU A 13 7.05 9.41 -7.42
C LEU A 13 8.47 9.17 -6.92
N GLU A 14 9.40 10.02 -7.31
CA GLU A 14 10.75 10.02 -6.79
C GLU A 14 10.80 10.83 -5.49
N PHE A 15 11.23 10.19 -4.40
CA PHE A 15 11.50 10.82 -3.12
C PHE A 15 13.00 11.17 -2.96
N GLY A 16 13.84 10.60 -3.83
CA GLY A 16 15.28 10.83 -3.87
C GLY A 16 16.04 9.98 -2.87
N GLY A 17 17.19 10.49 -2.42
CA GLY A 17 18.14 9.80 -1.57
C GLY A 17 19.25 9.10 -2.34
N GLU A 18 20.23 8.59 -1.62
CA GLU A 18 21.39 7.86 -2.15
C GLU A 18 21.51 6.50 -1.48
N GLY A 19 22.15 5.56 -2.17
CA GLY A 19 22.41 4.21 -1.65
C GLY A 19 21.54 3.15 -2.30
N GLU A 20 21.11 2.17 -1.52
CA GLU A 20 20.35 1.02 -2.02
C GLU A 20 18.94 1.44 -2.44
N SER A 21 18.46 0.85 -3.53
CA SER A 21 17.12 1.14 -4.06
C SER A 21 16.03 0.53 -3.18
N LEU A 22 15.05 1.36 -2.85
CA LEU A 22 13.84 1.01 -2.14
C LEU A 22 12.61 1.41 -2.94
N PHE A 23 11.71 0.45 -3.18
CA PHE A 23 10.42 0.71 -3.80
C PHE A 23 9.31 0.63 -2.77
N PHE A 24 8.44 1.62 -2.80
CA PHE A 24 7.28 1.69 -1.91
C PHE A 24 6.00 1.37 -2.67
N ALA A 25 5.21 0.42 -2.12
CA ALA A 25 3.91 0.01 -2.64
C ALA A 25 2.80 0.53 -1.73
N HIS A 26 1.96 1.41 -2.25
CA HIS A 26 0.93 2.11 -1.47
C HIS A 26 -0.34 1.27 -1.21
N ALA A 27 -1.15 1.69 -0.23
CA ALA A 27 -2.43 1.07 0.06
C ALA A 27 -3.52 1.47 -0.94
N ASN A 28 -4.61 0.69 -0.95
CA ASN A 28 -5.82 0.94 -1.74
C ASN A 28 -6.41 2.33 -1.43
N GLY A 29 -6.43 3.21 -2.42
CA GLY A 29 -6.96 4.58 -2.29
C GLY A 29 -6.03 5.59 -1.60
N TYR A 30 -4.76 5.25 -1.33
CA TYR A 30 -3.76 6.11 -0.69
C TYR A 30 -2.53 6.24 -1.59
N PRO A 31 -2.46 7.20 -2.54
CA PRO A 31 -1.32 7.39 -3.44
C PRO A 31 0.02 7.58 -2.69
N PRO A 32 1.18 7.33 -3.32
CA PRO A 32 2.49 7.41 -2.64
C PRO A 32 2.75 8.73 -1.93
N GLY A 33 2.30 9.87 -2.49
CA GLY A 33 2.44 11.19 -1.84
C GLY A 33 1.75 11.32 -0.48
N SER A 34 0.78 10.41 -0.16
CA SER A 34 0.15 10.35 1.17
C SER A 34 1.12 9.91 2.28
N TYR A 35 2.27 9.36 1.92
CA TYR A 35 3.29 8.83 2.82
C TYR A 35 4.55 9.69 2.84
N ASP A 36 4.45 10.98 2.47
CA ASP A 36 5.61 11.86 2.30
C ASP A 36 6.53 11.84 3.52
N VAL A 37 6.00 12.00 4.73
CA VAL A 37 6.79 11.98 5.97
C VAL A 37 7.56 10.67 6.17
N LEU A 38 6.94 9.52 5.90
CA LEU A 38 7.60 8.21 5.98
C LEU A 38 8.70 8.08 4.93
N LEU A 39 8.36 8.40 3.67
CA LEU A 39 9.25 8.16 2.53
C LEU A 39 10.43 9.12 2.50
N GLN A 40 10.27 10.38 2.94
CA GLN A 40 11.38 11.31 3.12
C GLN A 40 12.37 10.83 4.22
N LYS A 41 11.88 10.24 5.30
CA LYS A 41 12.76 9.65 6.33
C LYS A 41 13.56 8.46 5.79
N LEU A 42 12.93 7.61 4.97
CA LEU A 42 13.63 6.50 4.30
C LEU A 42 14.64 7.02 3.27
N ALA A 43 14.28 8.08 2.52
CA ALA A 43 15.14 8.72 1.53
C ALA A 43 16.39 9.38 2.13
N ALA A 44 16.42 9.65 3.42
CA ALA A 44 17.64 10.09 4.10
C ALA A 44 18.77 9.05 4.11
N LYS A 45 18.50 7.79 3.77
CA LYS A 45 19.45 6.65 3.82
C LYS A 45 19.39 5.73 2.59
N LEU A 46 18.39 5.86 1.74
CA LEU A 46 18.08 4.95 0.64
C LEU A 46 17.62 5.76 -0.58
N ASN A 47 17.79 5.21 -1.79
CA ASN A 47 17.17 5.78 -2.98
C ASN A 47 15.71 5.28 -3.06
N VAL A 48 14.72 6.18 -2.89
CA VAL A 48 13.32 5.82 -2.64
C VAL A 48 12.42 6.23 -3.79
N GLU A 49 11.69 5.25 -4.33
CA GLU A 49 10.62 5.46 -5.31
C GLU A 49 9.27 4.96 -4.77
N GLY A 50 8.23 5.78 -4.88
CA GLY A 50 6.84 5.40 -4.60
C GLY A 50 6.11 5.00 -5.89
N VAL A 51 5.85 3.71 -6.08
CA VAL A 51 5.21 3.18 -7.28
C VAL A 51 3.72 3.51 -7.26
N GLU A 52 3.19 4.09 -8.33
CA GLU A 52 1.76 4.31 -8.50
C GLU A 52 1.09 3.05 -9.06
N HIS A 53 0.13 2.49 -8.35
CA HIS A 53 -0.65 1.35 -8.84
C HIS A 53 -1.62 1.74 -9.96
N ARG A 54 -1.98 0.77 -10.81
CA ARG A 54 -2.84 0.94 -12.01
C ARG A 54 -4.05 1.85 -11.87
N PRO A 55 -4.80 1.88 -10.76
CA PRO A 55 -5.91 2.82 -10.61
C PRO A 55 -5.53 4.30 -10.71
N LEU A 56 -4.25 4.63 -10.58
CA LEU A 56 -3.71 6.00 -10.73
C LEU A 56 -3.21 6.30 -12.16
N TRP A 57 -3.03 5.26 -13.02
CA TRP A 57 -2.44 5.42 -14.35
C TRP A 57 -3.40 5.91 -15.42
N SER A 58 -4.66 5.53 -15.31
CA SER A 58 -5.62 5.80 -16.35
C SER A 58 -7.00 6.17 -15.80
N GLU A 59 -7.75 6.90 -16.60
CA GLU A 59 -9.16 7.18 -16.39
C GLU A 59 -10.07 6.01 -16.82
N SER A 60 -9.49 4.83 -17.09
CA SER A 60 -10.24 3.66 -17.51
C SER A 60 -11.21 3.20 -16.44
N ARG A 61 -12.35 2.67 -16.87
CA ARG A 61 -13.35 2.12 -15.96
C ARG A 61 -12.79 0.92 -15.18
N ALA A 62 -12.95 0.93 -13.86
CA ALA A 62 -12.54 -0.17 -13.00
C ALA A 62 -13.28 -1.47 -13.38
N PRO A 63 -12.60 -2.61 -13.50
CA PRO A 63 -13.26 -3.91 -13.64
C PRO A 63 -13.92 -4.31 -12.32
N THR A 64 -14.89 -5.21 -12.37
CA THR A 64 -15.51 -5.74 -11.14
C THR A 64 -14.50 -6.47 -10.26
N PHE A 65 -13.59 -7.22 -10.87
CA PHE A 65 -12.52 -7.98 -10.22
C PHE A 65 -11.21 -7.80 -11.00
N MET A 66 -10.10 -7.67 -10.28
CA MET A 66 -8.75 -7.71 -10.85
C MET A 66 -7.81 -8.43 -9.88
N PRO A 67 -7.10 -9.48 -10.30
CA PRO A 67 -6.16 -10.19 -9.45
C PRO A 67 -5.05 -9.26 -8.96
N TRP A 68 -4.67 -9.32 -7.66
CA TRP A 68 -3.60 -8.49 -7.11
C TRP A 68 -2.21 -8.85 -7.65
N GLN A 69 -2.08 -9.99 -8.33
CA GLN A 69 -0.89 -10.32 -9.13
C GLN A 69 -0.59 -9.28 -10.20
N VAL A 70 -1.61 -8.55 -10.66
CA VAL A 70 -1.40 -7.42 -11.59
C VAL A 70 -0.58 -6.31 -10.94
N TYR A 71 -0.92 -5.94 -9.70
CA TYR A 71 -0.15 -4.94 -8.94
C TYR A 71 1.26 -5.42 -8.57
N ALA A 72 1.42 -6.73 -8.29
CA ALA A 72 2.72 -7.33 -8.09
C ALA A 72 3.59 -7.26 -9.36
N ARG A 73 2.97 -7.46 -10.52
CA ARG A 73 3.65 -7.35 -11.81
C ARG A 73 4.05 -5.92 -12.13
N ASP A 74 3.19 -4.95 -11.86
CA ASP A 74 3.50 -3.52 -12.00
C ASP A 74 4.74 -3.13 -11.17
N LEU A 75 4.87 -3.67 -9.94
CA LEU A 75 6.07 -3.48 -9.12
C LEU A 75 7.31 -4.10 -9.76
N LEU A 76 7.20 -5.32 -10.31
CA LEU A 76 8.31 -5.99 -11.00
C LEU A 76 8.74 -5.24 -12.25
N ASP A 77 7.76 -4.79 -13.05
CA ASP A 77 7.99 -4.01 -14.27
C ASP A 77 8.73 -2.70 -13.92
N ARG A 78 8.30 -1.97 -12.86
CA ARG A 78 9.00 -0.75 -12.41
C ARG A 78 10.43 -1.03 -11.93
N ILE A 79 10.65 -2.11 -11.20
CA ILE A 79 11.99 -2.53 -10.74
C ILE A 79 12.87 -2.87 -11.95
N GLU A 80 12.35 -3.51 -12.96
CA GLU A 80 13.08 -3.80 -14.21
C GLU A 80 13.44 -2.52 -14.95
N GLU A 81 12.48 -1.61 -15.13
CA GLU A 81 12.69 -0.28 -15.77
C GLU A 81 13.75 0.57 -15.04
N SER A 82 13.87 0.43 -13.72
CA SER A 82 14.87 1.17 -12.95
C SER A 82 16.31 0.68 -13.16
N GLY A 83 16.50 -0.51 -13.74
CA GLY A 83 17.80 -1.13 -13.90
C GLY A 83 18.43 -1.66 -12.59
N ALA A 84 17.73 -1.63 -11.46
CA ALA A 84 18.25 -2.14 -10.19
C ALA A 84 18.24 -3.67 -10.17
N ASP A 85 19.35 -4.30 -9.80
CA ASP A 85 19.47 -5.76 -9.76
C ASP A 85 18.68 -6.39 -8.61
N SER A 86 18.79 -5.80 -7.41
CA SER A 86 18.14 -6.29 -6.19
C SER A 86 17.78 -5.13 -5.28
N VAL A 87 16.55 -5.11 -4.76
CA VAL A 87 15.95 -3.96 -4.10
C VAL A 87 15.32 -4.31 -2.75
N TRP A 88 15.10 -3.30 -1.92
CA TRP A 88 14.23 -3.37 -0.76
C TRP A 88 12.79 -3.01 -1.17
N LEU A 89 11.81 -3.71 -0.58
CA LEU A 89 10.41 -3.35 -0.70
C LEU A 89 9.86 -2.90 0.66
N VAL A 90 9.18 -1.77 0.66
CA VAL A 90 8.30 -1.35 1.76
C VAL A 90 6.89 -1.23 1.18
N GLY A 91 5.90 -1.77 1.86
CA GLY A 91 4.53 -1.66 1.38
C GLY A 91 3.53 -1.53 2.52
N HIS A 92 2.39 -0.91 2.24
CA HIS A 92 1.28 -0.77 3.20
C HIS A 92 0.05 -1.52 2.70
N SER A 93 -0.62 -2.26 3.60
CA SER A 93 -1.93 -2.86 3.32
C SER A 93 -1.94 -3.72 2.04
N MET A 94 -2.71 -3.34 0.99
CA MET A 94 -2.70 -3.95 -0.33
C MET A 94 -1.31 -3.93 -0.98
N GLY A 95 -0.60 -2.80 -0.88
CA GLY A 95 0.75 -2.67 -1.43
C GLY A 95 1.73 -3.65 -0.78
N ALA A 96 1.63 -3.86 0.54
CA ALA A 96 2.43 -4.87 1.23
C ALA A 96 2.12 -6.29 0.74
N ALA A 97 0.84 -6.61 0.53
CA ALA A 97 0.45 -7.90 -0.04
C ALA A 97 0.96 -8.06 -1.50
N SER A 98 0.93 -6.99 -2.30
CA SER A 98 1.47 -6.99 -3.66
C SER A 98 3.00 -7.17 -3.67
N ALA A 99 3.71 -6.54 -2.73
CA ALA A 99 5.16 -6.75 -2.53
C ALA A 99 5.50 -8.22 -2.19
N ILE A 100 4.72 -8.85 -1.31
CA ILE A 100 4.86 -10.28 -0.97
C ILE A 100 4.63 -11.17 -2.20
N LEU A 101 3.62 -10.85 -3.02
CA LEU A 101 3.35 -11.57 -4.27
C LEU A 101 4.51 -11.43 -5.25
N ALA A 102 5.02 -10.21 -5.49
CA ALA A 102 6.15 -9.94 -6.36
C ALA A 102 7.41 -10.70 -5.92
N ALA A 103 7.76 -10.64 -4.63
CA ALA A 103 8.92 -11.36 -4.10
C ALA A 103 8.76 -12.89 -4.13
N SER A 104 7.53 -13.41 -4.09
CA SER A 104 7.29 -14.84 -4.28
C SER A 104 7.38 -15.30 -5.73
N GLU A 105 7.23 -14.38 -6.70
CA GLU A 105 7.32 -14.62 -8.14
C GLU A 105 8.78 -14.53 -8.63
N GLN A 106 9.52 -13.51 -8.20
CA GLN A 106 10.93 -13.28 -8.57
C GLN A 106 11.84 -13.09 -7.32
N PRO A 107 12.11 -14.14 -6.54
CA PRO A 107 12.79 -14.02 -5.24
C PRO A 107 14.19 -13.39 -5.28
N SER A 108 14.92 -13.52 -6.38
CA SER A 108 16.27 -12.98 -6.54
C SER A 108 16.32 -11.46 -6.65
N ARG A 109 15.20 -10.82 -6.98
CA ARG A 109 15.10 -9.36 -7.13
C ARG A 109 14.97 -8.62 -5.80
N PHE A 110 14.87 -9.33 -4.67
CA PHE A 110 14.52 -8.72 -3.39
C PHE A 110 15.51 -9.05 -2.28
N LYS A 111 16.10 -8.01 -1.69
CA LYS A 111 16.93 -8.07 -0.48
C LYS A 111 16.08 -8.36 0.75
N GLY A 112 14.91 -7.75 0.83
CA GLY A 112 13.95 -7.96 1.92
C GLY A 112 12.68 -7.13 1.75
N ILE A 113 11.70 -7.39 2.63
CA ILE A 113 10.39 -6.74 2.63
C ILE A 113 10.06 -6.20 4.02
N VAL A 114 9.59 -4.96 4.09
CA VAL A 114 8.90 -4.41 5.26
C VAL A 114 7.43 -4.24 4.92
N ALA A 115 6.58 -5.04 5.53
CA ALA A 115 5.14 -5.06 5.32
C ALA A 115 4.43 -4.32 6.45
N LEU A 116 4.01 -3.08 6.19
CA LEU A 116 3.30 -2.23 7.14
C LEU A 116 1.81 -2.58 7.11
N ASP A 117 1.32 -3.17 8.17
CA ASP A 117 -0.06 -3.61 8.37
C ASP A 117 -0.71 -4.29 7.13
N PRO A 118 -0.08 -5.37 6.60
CA PRO A 118 -0.47 -5.99 5.33
C PRO A 118 -1.86 -6.63 5.39
N VAL A 119 -2.55 -6.68 4.24
CA VAL A 119 -3.79 -7.47 4.12
C VAL A 119 -3.44 -8.95 4.05
N LEU A 120 -3.59 -9.63 5.17
CA LEU A 120 -3.40 -11.08 5.31
C LEU A 120 -4.67 -11.72 5.87
N ILE A 121 -5.18 -12.72 5.17
CA ILE A 121 -6.34 -13.49 5.65
C ILE A 121 -6.06 -14.98 5.60
N SER A 122 -6.57 -15.73 6.58
CA SER A 122 -6.41 -17.18 6.61
C SER A 122 -7.10 -17.84 5.41
N ASN A 123 -6.64 -19.04 5.03
CA ASN A 123 -7.24 -19.77 3.90
C ASN A 123 -8.75 -19.97 4.02
N LYS A 124 -9.24 -20.23 5.25
CA LYS A 124 -10.67 -20.41 5.52
C LYS A 124 -11.44 -19.08 5.31
N ALA A 125 -10.93 -17.99 5.87
CA ALA A 125 -11.56 -16.68 5.72
C ALA A 125 -11.52 -16.22 4.25
N TRP A 126 -10.40 -16.48 3.54
CA TRP A 126 -10.28 -16.19 2.11
C TRP A 126 -11.33 -16.94 1.27
N PHE A 127 -11.53 -18.24 1.52
CA PHE A 127 -12.52 -19.03 0.78
C PHE A 127 -13.93 -18.42 0.90
N TRP A 128 -14.35 -18.11 2.13
CA TRP A 128 -15.68 -17.54 2.38
C TRP A 128 -15.82 -16.10 1.84
N SER A 129 -14.80 -15.27 2.00
CA SER A 129 -14.81 -13.91 1.43
C SER A 129 -14.88 -13.92 -0.09
N ARG A 130 -14.16 -14.86 -0.73
CA ARG A 130 -14.16 -15.02 -2.19
C ARG A 130 -15.52 -15.52 -2.73
N LEU A 131 -16.11 -16.49 -2.04
CA LEU A 131 -17.44 -16.96 -2.39
C LEU A 131 -18.49 -15.87 -2.23
N PHE A 132 -18.47 -15.15 -1.12
CA PHE A 132 -19.38 -14.04 -0.87
C PHE A 132 -19.21 -12.90 -1.89
N ALA A 133 -17.97 -12.50 -2.20
CA ALA A 133 -17.69 -11.48 -3.19
C ALA A 133 -18.18 -11.85 -4.60
N ARG A 134 -18.14 -13.15 -4.96
CA ARG A 134 -18.68 -13.62 -6.25
C ARG A 134 -20.21 -13.59 -6.31
N LEU A 135 -20.87 -13.99 -5.23
CA LEU A 135 -22.34 -14.08 -5.19
C LEU A 135 -22.99 -12.68 -5.00
N LYS A 136 -22.37 -11.82 -4.21
CA LYS A 136 -22.88 -10.49 -3.84
C LYS A 136 -21.74 -9.47 -3.80
N PRO A 137 -21.16 -9.08 -4.95
CA PRO A 137 -19.93 -8.26 -5.01
C PRO A 137 -20.05 -6.92 -4.29
N ASP A 138 -21.23 -6.29 -4.30
CA ASP A 138 -21.47 -4.97 -3.72
C ASP A 138 -22.09 -5.03 -2.31
N ALA A 139 -22.32 -6.21 -1.75
CA ALA A 139 -22.96 -6.34 -0.45
C ALA A 139 -22.01 -6.09 0.74
N MET A 140 -20.69 -6.23 0.54
CA MET A 140 -19.69 -6.00 1.59
C MET A 140 -19.71 -4.53 2.05
N PRO A 141 -19.78 -4.27 3.38
CA PRO A 141 -19.84 -2.88 3.88
C PRO A 141 -18.66 -2.01 3.42
N ILE A 142 -17.46 -2.57 3.27
CA ILE A 142 -16.28 -1.85 2.80
C ILE A 142 -16.42 -1.45 1.33
N VAL A 143 -16.99 -2.32 0.49
CA VAL A 143 -17.28 -2.03 -0.93
C VAL A 143 -18.33 -0.94 -1.05
N LYS A 144 -19.41 -1.01 -0.28
CA LYS A 144 -20.44 0.06 -0.27
C LYS A 144 -19.87 1.41 0.11
N ARG A 145 -18.97 1.45 1.12
CA ARG A 145 -18.29 2.70 1.51
C ARG A 145 -17.40 3.25 0.41
N ALA A 146 -16.66 2.38 -0.29
CA ALA A 146 -15.84 2.77 -1.41
C ALA A 146 -16.65 3.38 -2.55
N LEU A 147 -17.74 2.71 -2.96
CA LEU A 147 -18.64 3.19 -4.01
C LEU A 147 -19.41 4.48 -3.65
N ALA A 148 -19.63 4.73 -2.35
CA ALA A 148 -20.28 5.94 -1.86
C ALA A 148 -19.31 7.10 -1.56
N ARG A 149 -18.02 6.93 -1.86
CA ARG A 149 -17.01 7.95 -1.62
C ARG A 149 -17.21 9.15 -2.55
N PRO A 150 -17.21 10.40 -2.04
CA PRO A 150 -17.28 11.58 -2.89
C PRO A 150 -16.11 11.63 -3.88
N HIS A 151 -16.41 11.93 -5.13
CA HIS A 151 -15.41 12.06 -6.20
C HIS A 151 -14.88 13.47 -6.37
N GLU A 152 -15.63 14.48 -5.88
CA GLU A 152 -15.36 15.90 -6.10
C GLU A 152 -15.50 16.70 -4.82
N PHE A 153 -14.69 17.74 -4.68
CA PHE A 153 -14.78 18.75 -3.63
C PHE A 153 -14.53 20.14 -4.23
N ALA A 154 -15.07 21.18 -3.58
CA ALA A 154 -14.90 22.55 -4.03
C ALA A 154 -13.42 22.96 -4.12
N ASN A 155 -12.58 22.44 -3.21
CA ASN A 155 -11.13 22.61 -3.18
C ASN A 155 -10.49 21.61 -2.21
N HIS A 156 -9.16 21.61 -2.10
CA HIS A 156 -8.44 20.74 -1.16
C HIS A 156 -8.83 20.98 0.31
N ARG A 157 -9.17 22.20 0.69
CA ARG A 157 -9.62 22.51 2.06
C ARG A 157 -10.94 21.83 2.39
N ALA A 158 -11.91 21.86 1.49
CA ALA A 158 -13.17 21.14 1.66
C ALA A 158 -12.98 19.63 1.73
N ALA A 159 -12.07 19.06 0.94
CA ALA A 159 -11.69 17.66 1.03
C ALA A 159 -11.05 17.33 2.40
N PHE A 160 -10.14 18.17 2.87
CA PHE A 160 -9.51 18.01 4.19
C PHE A 160 -10.54 17.98 5.32
N GLU A 161 -11.45 18.93 5.36
CA GLU A 161 -12.50 19.01 6.38
C GLU A 161 -13.42 17.78 6.36
N PHE A 162 -13.77 17.30 5.16
CA PHE A 162 -14.52 16.05 5.01
C PHE A 162 -13.79 14.85 5.60
N TYR A 163 -12.49 14.67 5.28
CA TYR A 163 -11.72 13.53 5.78
C TYR A 163 -11.37 13.67 7.26
N ARG A 164 -11.13 14.88 7.78
CA ARG A 164 -10.88 15.12 9.22
C ARG A 164 -12.04 14.65 10.08
N GLY A 165 -13.26 14.74 9.58
CA GLY A 165 -14.46 14.22 10.24
C GLY A 165 -14.57 12.68 10.24
N LYS A 166 -13.71 11.94 9.54
CA LYS A 166 -13.79 10.48 9.46
C LYS A 166 -12.97 9.79 10.56
N ARG A 167 -13.58 8.78 11.21
CA ARG A 167 -12.94 8.01 12.30
C ARG A 167 -11.57 7.45 11.92
N VAL A 168 -11.40 7.01 10.69
CA VAL A 168 -10.15 6.40 10.20
C VAL A 168 -8.97 7.37 10.24
N PHE A 169 -9.20 8.69 10.14
CA PHE A 169 -8.17 9.72 10.19
C PHE A 169 -8.00 10.40 11.56
N GLN A 170 -8.74 9.99 12.58
CA GLN A 170 -8.70 10.66 13.90
C GLN A 170 -7.30 10.70 14.55
N ARG A 171 -6.44 9.72 14.26
CA ARG A 171 -5.08 9.62 14.80
C ARG A 171 -4.01 10.17 13.86
N VAL A 172 -4.38 10.49 12.64
CA VAL A 172 -3.48 11.07 11.64
C VAL A 172 -3.33 12.56 11.93
N SER A 173 -2.12 13.09 11.97
CA SER A 173 -1.88 14.53 12.16
C SER A 173 -2.47 15.34 10.98
N ASP A 174 -2.76 16.62 11.23
CA ASP A 174 -3.34 17.47 10.18
C ASP A 174 -2.40 17.65 8.98
N SER A 175 -1.09 17.71 9.21
CA SER A 175 -0.09 17.79 8.13
C SER A 175 -0.12 16.55 7.25
N VAL A 176 -0.05 15.34 7.84
CA VAL A 176 -0.12 14.07 7.09
C VAL A 176 -1.47 13.87 6.42
N LEU A 177 -2.57 14.31 7.03
CA LEU A 177 -3.88 14.30 6.39
C LEU A 177 -3.91 15.25 5.19
N MET A 178 -3.26 16.41 5.26
CA MET A 178 -3.15 17.31 4.12
C MET A 178 -2.31 16.69 3.00
N ASP A 179 -1.20 16.01 3.31
CA ASP A 179 -0.40 15.27 2.32
C ASP A 179 -1.26 14.23 1.58
N TYR A 180 -2.09 13.47 2.32
CA TYR A 180 -3.07 12.56 1.72
C TYR A 180 -4.05 13.29 0.81
N VAL A 181 -4.62 14.41 1.25
CA VAL A 181 -5.59 15.18 0.46
C VAL A 181 -4.96 15.70 -0.84
N MET A 182 -3.75 16.25 -0.76
CA MET A 182 -3.00 16.75 -1.92
C MET A 182 -2.63 15.64 -2.90
N ALA A 183 -2.24 14.46 -2.39
CA ALA A 183 -1.89 13.31 -3.22
C ALA A 183 -3.10 12.62 -3.86
N ALA A 184 -4.23 12.57 -3.14
CA ALA A 184 -5.43 11.86 -3.57
C ALA A 184 -6.34 12.65 -4.50
N HIS A 185 -6.20 14.00 -4.56
CA HIS A 185 -7.08 14.87 -5.34
C HIS A 185 -6.30 15.79 -6.25
N VAL A 186 -6.78 16.00 -7.47
CA VAL A 186 -6.17 16.87 -8.47
C VAL A 186 -7.16 17.92 -8.97
N ALA A 187 -6.69 19.15 -9.20
CA ALA A 187 -7.47 20.18 -9.85
C ALA A 187 -7.60 19.87 -11.36
N ARG A 188 -8.79 20.04 -11.92
CA ARG A 188 -9.06 19.89 -13.37
C ARG A 188 -9.69 21.19 -13.90
N GLY A 189 -8.89 22.25 -13.90
CA GLY A 189 -9.35 23.59 -14.33
C GLY A 189 -10.19 24.27 -13.25
N GLY A 190 -9.59 25.23 -12.53
CA GLY A 190 -10.19 25.95 -11.42
C GLY A 190 -9.84 25.40 -10.05
N GLU A 191 -10.62 25.76 -9.02
CA GLU A 191 -10.38 25.35 -7.62
C GLU A 191 -10.91 23.95 -7.28
N GLN A 192 -11.90 23.47 -8.05
CA GLN A 192 -12.51 22.16 -7.84
C GLN A 192 -11.50 21.04 -7.99
N VAL A 193 -11.52 20.09 -7.06
CA VAL A 193 -10.60 18.95 -7.03
C VAL A 193 -11.34 17.62 -7.16
N HIS A 194 -10.74 16.69 -7.89
CA HIS A 194 -11.29 15.39 -8.21
C HIS A 194 -10.42 14.28 -7.64
N LEU A 195 -11.06 13.23 -7.14
CA LEU A 195 -10.39 12.05 -6.62
C LEU A 195 -9.65 11.31 -7.74
N ARG A 196 -8.33 11.09 -7.58
CA ARG A 196 -7.49 10.35 -8.54
C ARG A 196 -7.79 8.85 -8.55
N TYR A 197 -7.98 8.28 -7.38
CA TYR A 197 -8.24 6.86 -7.18
C TYR A 197 -9.73 6.65 -6.90
N SER A 198 -10.50 6.26 -7.91
CA SER A 198 -11.96 6.23 -7.82
C SER A 198 -12.49 5.17 -6.84
N GLY A 199 -13.72 5.39 -6.35
CA GLY A 199 -14.40 4.44 -5.47
C GLY A 199 -14.66 3.08 -6.12
N GLU A 200 -14.84 3.03 -7.45
CA GLU A 200 -14.98 1.80 -8.22
C GLU A 200 -13.68 0.98 -8.22
N TRP A 201 -12.52 1.65 -8.36
CA TRP A 201 -11.23 1.00 -8.24
C TRP A 201 -10.97 0.48 -6.82
N GLU A 202 -11.29 1.28 -5.78
CA GLU A 202 -11.22 0.79 -4.40
C GLU A 202 -12.10 -0.45 -4.19
N ALA A 203 -13.33 -0.43 -4.70
CA ALA A 203 -14.27 -1.55 -4.62
C ALA A 203 -13.73 -2.80 -5.34
N CYS A 204 -13.13 -2.64 -6.52
CA CYS A 204 -12.48 -3.72 -7.26
C CYS A 204 -11.40 -4.43 -6.42
N VAL A 205 -10.54 -3.65 -5.76
CA VAL A 205 -9.50 -4.17 -4.86
C VAL A 205 -10.12 -4.99 -3.72
N TYR A 206 -11.13 -4.47 -3.03
CA TYR A 206 -11.78 -5.17 -1.92
C TYR A 206 -12.47 -6.48 -2.34
N ARG A 207 -13.04 -6.55 -3.55
CA ARG A 207 -13.64 -7.79 -4.10
C ARG A 207 -12.61 -8.84 -4.49
N SER A 208 -11.33 -8.47 -4.61
CA SER A 208 -10.29 -9.28 -5.28
C SER A 208 -9.16 -9.76 -4.35
N VAL A 209 -9.36 -9.70 -3.03
CA VAL A 209 -8.32 -10.09 -2.04
C VAL A 209 -7.75 -11.48 -2.35
N PRO A 210 -6.41 -11.63 -2.47
CA PRO A 210 -5.78 -12.88 -2.86
C PRO A 210 -5.58 -13.84 -1.69
N ARG A 211 -5.33 -15.11 -2.02
CA ARG A 211 -4.84 -16.10 -1.07
C ARG A 211 -3.33 -15.93 -0.90
N MET A 212 -2.88 -15.56 0.32
CA MET A 212 -1.48 -15.20 0.57
C MET A 212 -0.60 -16.37 1.03
N SER A 213 -1.17 -17.49 1.51
CA SER A 213 -0.40 -18.58 2.12
C SER A 213 0.68 -19.18 1.21
N GLY A 214 0.40 -19.29 -0.09
CA GLY A 214 1.37 -19.81 -1.07
C GLY A 214 2.55 -18.85 -1.28
N ALA A 215 2.28 -17.55 -1.37
CA ALA A 215 3.31 -16.52 -1.53
C ALA A 215 4.20 -16.44 -0.29
N LEU A 216 3.62 -16.39 0.92
CA LEU A 216 4.37 -16.36 2.18
C LEU A 216 5.34 -17.56 2.31
N LYS A 217 4.87 -18.77 1.96
CA LYS A 217 5.72 -19.99 1.98
C LYS A 217 6.90 -19.93 0.99
N ARG A 218 6.73 -19.25 -0.14
CA ARG A 218 7.76 -19.19 -1.19
C ARG A 218 8.78 -18.07 -1.00
N LEU A 219 8.59 -17.15 -0.05
CA LEU A 219 9.55 -16.09 0.21
C LEU A 219 10.94 -16.64 0.49
N LYS A 220 11.95 -16.06 -0.16
CA LYS A 220 13.37 -16.40 0.00
C LYS A 220 14.14 -15.32 0.74
N CYS A 221 13.69 -14.07 0.69
CA CYS A 221 14.27 -12.94 1.41
C CYS A 221 13.69 -12.79 2.82
N PRO A 222 14.38 -12.12 3.75
CA PRO A 222 13.85 -11.74 5.04
C PRO A 222 12.63 -10.81 4.88
N MET A 223 11.67 -10.93 5.77
CA MET A 223 10.49 -10.10 5.80
C MET A 223 10.14 -9.68 7.23
N LEU A 224 9.85 -8.39 7.42
CA LEU A 224 9.29 -7.86 8.65
C LEU A 224 7.83 -7.46 8.43
N ILE A 225 6.93 -7.98 9.25
CA ILE A 225 5.56 -7.48 9.39
C ILE A 225 5.54 -6.49 10.56
N VAL A 226 5.14 -5.25 10.29
CA VAL A 226 4.90 -4.22 11.30
C VAL A 226 3.39 -4.04 11.44
N ALA A 227 2.82 -4.48 12.54
CA ALA A 227 1.38 -4.40 12.79
C ALA A 227 1.02 -3.25 13.74
N GLY A 228 -0.13 -2.61 13.52
CA GLY A 228 -0.70 -1.69 14.49
C GLY A 228 -1.33 -2.45 15.67
N ASP A 229 -1.08 -2.02 16.91
CA ASP A 229 -1.66 -2.64 18.12
C ASP A 229 -3.19 -2.52 18.19
N ARG A 230 -3.77 -1.61 17.40
CA ARG A 230 -5.21 -1.35 17.24
C ARG A 230 -5.70 -1.59 15.82
N SER A 231 -4.93 -2.34 15.01
CA SER A 231 -5.36 -2.69 13.65
C SER A 231 -6.63 -3.55 13.68
N ASP A 232 -7.58 -3.20 12.84
CA ASP A 232 -8.80 -3.99 12.58
C ASP A 232 -8.62 -4.96 11.40
N VAL A 233 -7.46 -4.94 10.75
CA VAL A 233 -7.09 -5.80 9.61
C VAL A 233 -6.26 -7.01 10.05
N LEU A 234 -5.33 -6.83 10.98
CA LEU A 234 -4.45 -7.87 11.48
C LEU A 234 -4.76 -8.24 12.94
N SER A 235 -5.09 -9.50 13.16
CA SER A 235 -5.20 -10.06 14.51
C SER A 235 -3.91 -10.79 14.92
N ALA A 236 -3.66 -10.94 16.23
CA ALA A 236 -2.57 -11.77 16.74
C ALA A 236 -2.59 -13.20 16.16
N LYS A 237 -3.79 -13.77 15.95
CA LYS A 237 -3.95 -15.07 15.31
C LYS A 237 -3.47 -15.06 13.85
N THR A 238 -3.72 -13.99 13.11
CA THR A 238 -3.25 -13.84 11.72
C THR A 238 -1.75 -13.68 11.67
N LEU A 239 -1.17 -12.91 12.59
CA LEU A 239 0.28 -12.71 12.70
C LEU A 239 1.00 -14.03 13.01
N ASN A 240 0.53 -14.78 14.01
CA ASN A 240 1.08 -16.10 14.36
C ASN A 240 0.94 -17.11 13.20
N TRP A 241 -0.17 -17.07 12.48
CA TRP A 241 -0.35 -17.90 11.29
C TRP A 241 0.65 -17.54 10.19
N ALA A 242 0.86 -16.24 9.91
CA ALA A 242 1.77 -15.79 8.85
C ALA A 242 3.23 -16.13 9.17
N SER A 243 3.70 -15.80 10.39
CA SER A 243 5.07 -16.11 10.84
C SER A 243 5.34 -17.62 10.92
N GLY A 244 4.35 -18.42 11.26
CA GLY A 244 4.45 -19.89 11.26
C GLY A 244 4.55 -20.53 9.86
N LEU A 245 4.30 -19.78 8.78
CA LEU A 245 4.43 -20.30 7.41
C LEU A 245 5.85 -20.28 6.86
N ASN A 246 6.71 -19.39 7.38
CA ASN A 246 8.09 -19.22 6.90
C ASN A 246 8.95 -18.57 8.00
N SER A 247 10.06 -19.20 8.35
CA SER A 247 10.97 -18.73 9.41
C SER A 247 11.68 -17.40 9.10
N LYS A 248 11.65 -16.94 7.85
CA LYS A 248 12.16 -15.62 7.45
C LYS A 248 11.21 -14.45 7.79
N ILE A 249 10.01 -14.74 8.27
CA ILE A 249 9.01 -13.74 8.62
C ILE A 249 9.15 -13.39 10.11
N GLN A 250 9.55 -12.15 10.35
CA GLN A 250 9.57 -11.53 11.67
C GLN A 250 8.31 -10.67 11.86
N VAL A 251 7.88 -10.47 13.09
CA VAL A 251 6.71 -9.65 13.42
C VAL A 251 7.08 -8.69 14.54
N THR A 252 6.71 -7.44 14.37
CA THR A 252 6.76 -6.42 15.42
C THR A 252 5.45 -5.64 15.46
N THR A 253 5.19 -4.95 16.56
CA THR A 253 3.96 -4.16 16.76
C THR A 253 4.32 -2.74 17.17
N LEU A 254 3.65 -1.76 16.56
CA LEU A 254 3.73 -0.35 16.92
C LEU A 254 2.36 0.15 17.39
N SER A 255 2.37 1.26 18.11
CA SER A 255 1.13 1.90 18.55
C SER A 255 0.45 2.61 17.39
N GLY A 256 -0.69 2.08 16.93
CA GLY A 256 -1.46 2.62 15.80
C GLY A 256 -2.56 1.69 15.34
N GLY A 257 -3.39 2.18 14.41
CA GLY A 257 -4.42 1.41 13.70
C GLY A 257 -3.93 0.87 12.36
N HIS A 258 -4.89 0.58 11.46
CA HIS A 258 -4.55 0.14 10.09
C HIS A 258 -3.80 1.21 9.28
N LEU A 259 -4.07 2.50 9.53
CA LEU A 259 -3.32 3.59 8.88
C LEU A 259 -1.99 3.88 9.59
N LEU A 260 -1.35 2.87 10.19
CA LEU A 260 -0.11 2.97 10.94
C LEU A 260 0.97 3.85 10.26
N PRO A 261 1.25 3.73 8.94
CA PRO A 261 2.26 4.57 8.29
C PRO A 261 1.89 6.06 8.19
N LEU A 262 0.61 6.41 8.36
CA LEU A 262 0.13 7.78 8.41
C LEU A 262 -0.04 8.25 9.86
N GLU A 263 -0.36 7.33 10.79
CA GLU A 263 -0.53 7.63 12.22
C GLU A 263 0.81 7.81 12.94
N ALA A 264 1.82 7.01 12.58
CA ALA A 264 3.15 6.97 13.20
C ALA A 264 4.28 6.84 12.16
N PRO A 265 4.38 7.77 11.18
CA PRO A 265 5.30 7.63 10.06
C PRO A 265 6.77 7.55 10.47
N GLN A 266 7.17 8.30 11.52
CA GLN A 266 8.55 8.29 12.03
C GLN A 266 8.92 6.92 12.61
N ALA A 267 8.07 6.36 13.47
CA ALA A 267 8.31 5.05 14.06
C ALA A 267 8.34 3.93 13.01
N CYS A 268 7.46 4.02 11.99
CA CYS A 268 7.49 3.09 10.86
C CYS A 268 8.81 3.17 10.08
N ALA A 269 9.33 4.38 9.84
CA ALA A 269 10.60 4.57 9.14
C ALA A 269 11.78 4.03 9.95
N GLU A 270 11.83 4.29 11.26
CA GLU A 270 12.88 3.82 12.16
C GLU A 270 12.95 2.29 12.18
N VAL A 271 11.82 1.62 12.42
CA VAL A 271 11.75 0.16 12.42
C VAL A 271 12.11 -0.43 11.05
N ALA A 272 11.72 0.22 9.95
CA ALA A 272 12.07 -0.22 8.61
C ALA A 272 13.59 -0.09 8.36
N LEU A 273 14.20 1.04 8.71
CA LEU A 273 15.64 1.26 8.57
C LEU A 273 16.46 0.30 9.44
N ASP A 274 16.05 0.05 10.67
CA ASP A 274 16.71 -0.90 11.58
C ASP A 274 16.68 -2.32 11.01
N PHE A 275 15.52 -2.75 10.48
CA PHE A 275 15.40 -4.04 9.82
C PHE A 275 16.28 -4.15 8.57
N ILE A 276 16.27 -3.13 7.72
CA ILE A 276 17.10 -3.06 6.52
C ILE A 276 18.58 -3.13 6.90
N GLN A 277 19.02 -2.35 7.89
CA GLN A 277 20.41 -2.33 8.34
C GLN A 277 20.86 -3.67 8.91
N SER A 278 19.99 -4.38 9.61
CA SER A 278 20.28 -5.68 10.23
C SER A 278 20.32 -6.85 9.24
N ASN A 279 19.88 -6.62 7.98
CA ASN A 279 19.80 -7.65 6.93
C ASN A 279 20.61 -7.31 5.66
N LYS A 280 21.56 -6.36 5.78
CA LYS A 280 22.54 -6.02 4.72
C LYS A 280 23.62 -7.07 4.54
#